data_2a0d3c38b82086f15b523f35cd04bcd7
#
_entry.id   2a0d3c38b82086f15b523f35cd04bcd7
#
_cell.length_a   1.000
_cell.length_b   1.000
_cell.length_c   1.000
_cell.angle_alpha   90.00
_cell.angle_beta   90.00
_cell.angle_gamma   90.00
#
_symmetry.space_group_name_H-M   'P 1'
#
loop_
_entity.id
_entity.type
_entity.pdbx_description
1 polymer ?
#
loop_
_entity_poly.entity_id
_entity_poly.type
_entity_poly.pdbx_seq_one_letter_code
_entity_poly.pdbx_strand_id
1 'polypeptide(L)'
;MSTISPPFLAPATAAFLLSLACIPSNAAHRGGGSAYDETWSVAIYTLRGDCGSVRVAAQIVGGRVNSKDESYQANGAVGANGVIRVSVASGRLSASGSGRLSRDSGAGSWRSSRGECSGSWSATRRAGYY
;
A
#
# COMPACT_ATOMS: atom_id res chain seq x y z
N MET A 1 14.41 -71.79 -31.81
CA MET A 1 14.50 -71.32 -31.62
C MET A 1 14.46 -70.34 -31.17
N SER A 2 14.44 -69.70 -30.82
CA SER A 2 14.34 -68.81 -30.44
C SER A 2 13.99 -67.88 -30.15
N THR A 3 13.83 -67.34 -29.93
CA THR A 3 13.54 -66.48 -29.70
C THR A 3 13.44 -65.40 -29.28
N ILE A 4 13.38 -64.93 -29.17
CA ILE A 4 13.28 -63.88 -28.88
C ILE A 4 13.05 -62.92 -28.39
N SER A 5 12.95 -62.26 -28.01
CA SER A 5 12.74 -61.29 -27.61
C SER A 5 12.57 -60.23 -27.48
N PRO A 6 12.29 -59.83 -27.25
CA PRO A 6 12.09 -58.73 -27.14
C PRO A 6 12.11 -57.75 -26.57
N PRO A 7 12.01 -57.25 -26.45
CA PRO A 7 12.05 -56.20 -26.03
C PRO A 7 11.65 -55.32 -25.57
N PHE A 8 11.49 -54.84 -25.37
CA PHE A 8 11.15 -53.96 -24.99
C PHE A 8 11.07 -53.01 -24.68
N LEU A 9 10.96 -52.57 -24.54
CA LEU A 9 10.87 -51.68 -24.31
C LEU A 9 10.73 -50.80 -23.75
N ALA A 10 10.62 -50.33 -23.43
CA ALA A 10 10.61 -49.42 -22.95
C ALA A 10 10.31 -48.44 -22.83
N PRO A 11 9.98 -48.01 -22.59
CA PRO A 11 9.68 -46.95 -22.52
C PRO A 11 9.70 -46.06 -21.90
N ALA A 12 9.69 -45.55 -21.57
CA ALA A 12 9.81 -44.60 -21.15
C ALA A 12 9.32 -43.74 -20.83
N THR A 13 9.08 -43.42 -20.66
CA THR A 13 8.65 -42.58 -20.42
C THR A 13 8.72 -41.52 -19.91
N ALA A 14 8.79 -41.08 -19.71
CA ALA A 14 8.86 -40.01 -19.43
C ALA A 14 8.37 -39.24 -18.75
N ALA A 15 8.19 -38.89 -18.40
CA ALA A 15 7.84 -38.09 -17.76
C ALA A 15 7.86 -36.93 -17.58
N PHE A 16 7.84 -36.29 -17.41
CA PHE A 16 7.86 -35.24 -17.16
C PHE A 16 7.51 -34.34 -16.60
N LEU A 17 7.30 -33.90 -16.28
CA LEU A 17 7.10 -33.09 -15.78
C LEU A 17 6.93 -31.96 -15.60
N LEU A 18 6.72 -31.53 -15.51
CA LEU A 18 6.53 -30.43 -15.36
C LEU A 18 6.56 -29.62 -14.57
N SER A 19 6.56 -29.25 -14.17
CA SER A 19 6.74 -28.44 -13.50
C SER A 19 6.30 -27.43 -13.42
N LEU A 20 5.90 -26.96 -13.31
CA LEU A 20 5.50 -25.92 -13.15
C LEU A 20 5.78 -24.99 -12.54
N ALA A 21 6.02 -24.60 -12.23
CA ALA A 21 6.37 -23.61 -11.93
C ALA A 21 5.73 -22.69 -11.49
N CYS A 22 5.52 -22.41 -10.83
CA CYS A 22 4.92 -21.57 -10.32
C CYS A 22 5.36 -20.42 -10.18
N ILE A 23 5.15 -19.78 -10.31
CA ILE A 23 5.47 -18.70 -10.21
C ILE A 23 5.24 -17.83 -9.40
N PRO A 24 5.59 -17.28 -8.97
CA PRO A 24 5.57 -16.37 -8.17
C PRO A 24 4.90 -15.29 -8.40
N SER A 25 3.94 -15.29 -8.17
CA SER A 25 3.29 -14.25 -8.36
C SER A 25 3.70 -13.20 -7.57
N ASN A 26 4.26 -13.40 -6.58
CA ASN A 26 4.53 -12.36 -5.79
C ASN A 26 5.44 -11.53 -6.39
N ALA A 27 6.10 -11.91 -7.21
CA ALA A 27 6.96 -11.06 -7.74
C ALA A 27 6.23 -9.99 -8.22
N ALA A 28 5.12 -10.19 -8.53
CA ALA A 28 4.44 -9.25 -9.09
C ALA A 28 4.22 -8.17 -8.28
N HIS A 29 3.97 -8.26 -7.18
CA HIS A 29 3.69 -7.14 -6.60
C HIS A 29 4.69 -6.57 -5.93
N ARG A 30 5.56 -6.91 -6.05
CA ARG A 30 6.41 -6.42 -5.37
C ARG A 30 6.83 -5.33 -5.95
N GLY A 31 7.19 -4.75 -5.91
CA GLY A 31 7.67 -3.80 -6.43
C GLY A 31 6.87 -2.97 -7.07
N GLY A 32 6.06 -3.14 -7.35
CA GLY A 32 5.43 -2.31 -8.06
C GLY A 32 4.86 -1.39 -7.36
N GLY A 33 4.62 -0.47 -7.48
CA GLY A 33 3.95 0.44 -6.78
C GLY A 33 2.63 -0.08 -6.45
N SER A 34 1.86 0.64 -5.84
CA SER A 34 0.56 0.22 -5.48
C SER A 34 -0.41 0.96 -6.36
N ALA A 35 -1.65 0.54 -6.33
CA ALA A 35 -2.69 1.20 -7.07
C ALA A 35 -2.91 2.60 -6.55
N TYR A 36 -2.35 2.93 -5.40
CA TYR A 36 -2.58 4.22 -4.79
C TYR A 36 -1.39 5.16 -4.90
N ASP A 37 -0.36 4.77 -5.60
CA ASP A 37 0.81 5.62 -5.75
C ASP A 37 0.45 6.89 -6.47
N GLU A 38 0.80 8.00 -5.88
CA GLU A 38 0.52 9.28 -6.49
C GLU A 38 0.63 10.35 -5.42
N THR A 39 0.42 11.59 -5.77
CA THR A 39 0.34 12.66 -4.79
C THR A 39 -1.11 12.83 -4.40
N TRP A 40 -1.34 12.99 -3.14
CA TRP A 40 -2.69 13.14 -2.61
C TRP A 40 -2.81 14.44 -1.83
N SER A 41 -3.94 15.08 -1.95
CA SER A 41 -4.22 16.27 -1.19
C SER A 41 -5.05 15.82 -0.01
N VAL A 42 -4.61 16.13 1.19
CA VAL A 42 -5.25 15.63 2.39
C VAL A 42 -5.76 16.78 3.23
N ALA A 43 -7.02 16.74 3.58
CA ALA A 43 -7.62 17.74 4.44
C ALA A 43 -7.83 17.11 5.80
N ILE A 44 -7.35 17.74 6.83
CA ILE A 44 -7.40 17.21 8.18
C ILE A 44 -8.25 18.14 9.02
N TYR A 45 -9.29 17.58 9.62
CA TYR A 45 -10.23 18.37 10.40
C TYR A 45 -10.21 17.94 11.84
N THR A 46 -10.21 18.91 12.75
CA THR A 46 -10.26 18.61 14.16
C THR A 46 -11.72 18.67 14.62
N LEU A 47 -12.18 17.57 15.20
CA LEU A 47 -13.52 17.50 15.73
C LEU A 47 -13.53 17.59 17.24
N ARG A 48 -12.40 17.34 17.89
CA ARG A 48 -12.29 17.44 19.30
C ARG A 48 -11.00 18.08 19.60
N GLY A 49 -10.97 19.04 20.43
CA GLY A 49 -9.78 19.78 20.78
C GLY A 49 -9.60 21.00 19.93
N ASP A 50 -8.53 21.70 20.10
CA ASP A 50 -8.26 22.92 19.41
C ASP A 50 -7.14 22.90 18.41
N CYS A 51 -7.01 21.85 17.70
CA CYS A 51 -5.88 21.73 16.78
C CYS A 51 -6.14 22.33 15.39
N GLY A 52 -7.35 22.76 15.15
CA GLY A 52 -7.65 23.44 13.87
C GLY A 52 -7.74 22.49 12.71
N SER A 53 -7.67 23.03 11.52
CA SER A 53 -7.75 22.25 10.31
C SER A 53 -6.59 22.60 9.43
N VAL A 54 -6.14 21.67 8.64
CA VAL A 54 -5.01 21.95 7.77
C VAL A 54 -5.11 21.08 6.53
N ARG A 55 -4.51 21.52 5.47
CA ARG A 55 -4.48 20.76 4.24
C ARG A 55 -3.04 20.52 3.89
N VAL A 56 -2.69 19.33 3.60
CA VAL A 56 -1.31 18.97 3.31
C VAL A 56 -1.23 18.08 2.09
N ALA A 57 -0.06 17.94 1.54
CA ALA A 57 0.17 17.07 0.42
C ALA A 57 0.99 15.88 0.88
N ALA A 58 0.59 14.71 0.49
CA ALA A 58 1.30 13.50 0.83
C ALA A 58 1.59 12.75 -0.44
N GLN A 59 2.61 11.95 -0.43
CA GLN A 59 2.94 11.17 -1.60
C GLN A 59 2.96 9.72 -1.24
N ILE A 60 2.41 8.88 -2.10
CA ILE A 60 2.46 7.45 -1.91
C ILE A 60 3.32 6.88 -3.01
N VAL A 61 4.33 6.13 -2.64
CA VAL A 61 5.24 5.51 -3.59
C VAL A 61 5.46 4.09 -3.12
N GLY A 62 5.15 3.13 -3.96
CA GLY A 62 5.31 1.75 -3.59
C GLY A 62 4.46 1.38 -2.40
N GLY A 63 3.33 2.03 -2.23
CA GLY A 63 2.47 1.76 -1.10
C GLY A 63 2.93 2.40 0.19
N ARG A 64 3.98 3.22 0.16
CA ARG A 64 4.44 3.88 1.35
C ARG A 64 4.12 5.33 1.32
N VAL A 65 3.70 5.85 2.44
CA VAL A 65 3.29 7.23 2.54
C VAL A 65 4.43 8.09 3.03
N ASN A 66 4.65 9.22 2.38
CA ASN A 66 5.66 10.17 2.78
C ASN A 66 5.07 11.57 2.67
N SER A 67 5.57 12.47 3.46
CA SER A 67 5.10 13.83 3.35
C SER A 67 5.84 14.51 2.22
N LYS A 68 5.21 15.46 1.59
CA LYS A 68 5.88 16.26 0.61
C LYS A 68 6.17 17.62 1.16
N ASP A 69 5.90 17.87 2.38
CA ASP A 69 6.03 19.17 2.97
C ASP A 69 7.03 19.05 4.10
N GLU A 70 7.99 19.92 4.17
CA GLU A 70 8.98 19.82 5.19
C GLU A 70 8.52 20.25 6.54
N SER A 71 7.38 20.88 6.64
CA SER A 71 6.92 21.33 7.93
C SER A 71 6.40 20.17 8.77
N TYR A 72 6.27 18.98 8.21
CA TYR A 72 5.86 17.85 9.01
C TYR A 72 6.39 16.60 8.35
N GLN A 73 6.40 15.53 9.08
CA GLN A 73 6.86 14.27 8.55
C GLN A 73 5.77 13.26 8.67
N ALA A 74 5.55 12.50 7.63
CA ALA A 74 4.55 11.48 7.65
C ALA A 74 5.17 10.20 7.17
N ASN A 75 4.78 9.09 7.76
CA ASN A 75 5.16 7.82 7.20
C ASN A 75 4.10 6.82 7.53
N GLY A 76 3.95 5.87 6.66
CA GLY A 76 2.91 4.88 6.82
C GLY A 76 2.84 4.01 5.61
N ALA A 77 1.78 3.26 5.51
CA ALA A 77 1.63 2.32 4.42
C ALA A 77 0.18 2.12 4.04
N VAL A 78 -0.02 1.77 2.79
CA VAL A 78 -1.33 1.48 2.27
C VAL A 78 -1.31 0.04 1.82
N GLY A 79 -2.28 -0.73 2.25
CA GLY A 79 -2.39 -2.12 1.84
C GLY A 79 -3.09 -2.26 0.52
N ALA A 80 -3.09 -3.46 -0.02
CA ALA A 80 -3.69 -3.71 -1.30
C ALA A 80 -5.17 -3.38 -1.35
N ASN A 81 -5.83 -3.45 -0.22
CA ASN A 81 -7.25 -3.17 -0.18
C ASN A 81 -7.53 -1.71 0.15
N GLY A 82 -6.51 -0.87 0.19
CA GLY A 82 -6.72 0.54 0.44
C GLY A 82 -6.66 0.94 1.89
N VAL A 83 -6.51 0.02 2.80
CA VAL A 83 -6.46 0.38 4.19
C VAL A 83 -5.15 1.09 4.46
N ILE A 84 -5.19 2.23 5.08
CA ILE A 84 -4.02 3.04 5.26
C ILE A 84 -3.82 3.37 6.73
N ARG A 85 -2.58 3.40 7.17
CA ARG A 85 -2.21 3.80 8.51
C ARG A 85 -1.02 4.68 8.42
N VAL A 86 -1.05 5.79 9.09
CA VAL A 86 -0.02 6.81 8.95
C VAL A 86 0.31 7.41 10.30
N SER A 87 1.57 7.73 10.51
CA SER A 87 2.01 8.49 11.66
C SER A 87 2.52 9.82 11.16
N VAL A 88 2.22 10.87 11.86
CA VAL A 88 2.60 12.21 11.45
C VAL A 88 3.22 12.92 12.61
N ALA A 89 4.25 13.67 12.37
CA ALA A 89 4.91 14.45 13.39
C ALA A 89 5.22 15.84 12.87
N SER A 90 5.05 16.83 13.70
CA SER A 90 5.33 18.19 13.33
C SER A 90 5.75 18.90 14.61
N GLY A 91 7.02 19.18 14.76
CA GLY A 91 7.50 19.80 15.96
C GLY A 91 7.29 18.88 17.13
N ARG A 92 6.55 19.35 18.16
CA ARG A 92 6.30 18.51 19.26
C ARG A 92 5.07 17.76 19.15
N LEU A 93 4.31 17.95 18.11
CA LEU A 93 3.05 17.27 17.97
C LEU A 93 3.22 16.00 17.18
N SER A 94 2.51 14.98 17.56
CA SER A 94 2.46 13.78 16.76
C SER A 94 1.06 13.22 16.78
N ALA A 95 0.72 12.50 15.74
CA ALA A 95 -0.62 11.99 15.60
C ALA A 95 -0.59 10.73 14.77
N SER A 96 -1.63 9.95 14.85
CA SER A 96 -1.75 8.79 14.00
C SER A 96 -3.10 8.83 13.32
N GLY A 97 -3.16 8.33 12.12
CA GLY A 97 -4.38 8.29 11.37
C GLY A 97 -4.56 6.95 10.71
N SER A 98 -5.79 6.63 10.44
CA SER A 98 -6.09 5.41 9.71
C SER A 98 -7.35 5.61 8.91
N GLY A 99 -7.55 4.80 7.92
CA GLY A 99 -8.72 4.90 7.10
C GLY A 99 -8.57 4.05 5.88
N ARG A 100 -9.21 4.47 4.81
CA ARG A 100 -9.17 3.69 3.60
C ARG A 100 -9.17 4.57 2.37
N LEU A 101 -8.36 4.21 1.41
CA LEU A 101 -8.34 4.90 0.14
C LEU A 101 -9.11 4.06 -0.87
N SER A 102 -9.77 4.74 -1.79
CA SER A 102 -10.34 4.05 -2.91
C SER A 102 -9.66 4.65 -4.10
N ARG A 103 -10.19 4.50 -5.28
CA ARG A 103 -9.52 4.93 -6.43
C ARG A 103 -8.99 6.33 -6.40
N ASP A 104 -9.80 7.28 -6.18
CA ASP A 104 -9.40 8.67 -6.23
C ASP A 104 -9.62 9.43 -4.95
N SER A 105 -10.09 8.81 -3.94
CA SER A 105 -10.40 9.51 -2.71
C SER A 105 -10.18 8.62 -1.51
N GLY A 106 -10.21 9.21 -0.36
CA GLY A 106 -10.05 8.44 0.85
C GLY A 106 -10.54 9.21 2.03
N ALA A 107 -10.70 8.54 3.14
CA ALA A 107 -11.16 9.18 4.35
C ALA A 107 -10.84 8.32 5.55
N GLY A 108 -10.82 8.92 6.70
CA GLY A 108 -10.54 8.19 7.90
C GLY A 108 -10.57 9.09 9.11
N SER A 109 -9.92 8.65 10.16
CA SER A 109 -9.89 9.39 11.40
C SER A 109 -8.46 9.51 11.87
N TRP A 110 -8.23 10.40 12.82
CA TRP A 110 -6.90 10.60 13.36
C TRP A 110 -7.01 11.06 14.81
N ARG A 111 -5.94 10.94 15.52
CA ARG A 111 -5.91 11.46 16.85
C ARG A 111 -4.48 11.77 17.24
N SER A 112 -4.28 12.78 18.08
CA SER A 112 -2.97 13.15 18.51
C SER A 112 -2.47 12.13 19.54
N SER A 113 -1.17 12.01 19.66
CA SER A 113 -0.59 11.03 20.54
C SER A 113 -0.96 11.19 21.98
N ARG A 114 -1.20 12.40 22.41
CA ARG A 114 -1.59 12.61 23.77
C ARG A 114 -3.07 12.69 23.94
N GLY A 115 -3.82 12.57 22.87
CA GLY A 115 -5.25 12.55 22.97
C GLY A 115 -5.92 13.90 23.08
N GLU A 116 -5.17 14.98 22.97
CA GLU A 116 -5.81 16.25 23.09
C GLU A 116 -6.63 16.63 21.89
N CYS A 117 -6.36 16.08 20.74
CA CYS A 117 -7.13 16.39 19.55
C CYS A 117 -7.44 15.13 18.78
N SER A 118 -8.54 15.15 18.10
CA SER A 118 -8.89 14.07 17.21
C SER A 118 -9.88 14.57 16.18
N GLY A 119 -10.04 13.84 15.12
CA GLY A 119 -10.97 14.25 14.10
C GLY A 119 -10.96 13.33 12.91
N SER A 120 -11.25 13.90 11.75
CA SER A 120 -11.33 13.12 10.55
C SER A 120 -10.42 13.69 9.49
N TRP A 121 -10.16 12.93 8.46
CA TRP A 121 -9.40 13.42 7.33
C TRP A 121 -10.05 12.90 6.06
N SER A 122 -9.82 13.63 4.98
CA SER A 122 -10.25 13.16 3.68
C SER A 122 -9.13 13.43 2.72
N ALA A 123 -9.05 12.68 1.67
CA ALA A 123 -7.97 12.81 0.72
C ALA A 123 -8.49 12.68 -0.69
N THR A 124 -7.85 13.36 -1.60
CA THR A 124 -8.19 13.33 -3.00
C THR A 124 -6.91 13.13 -3.77
N ARG A 125 -6.92 12.21 -4.71
CA ARG A 125 -5.77 11.96 -5.53
C ARG A 125 -5.62 13.11 -6.51
N ARG A 126 -4.42 13.61 -6.70
CA ARG A 126 -4.23 14.66 -7.64
C ARG A 126 -4.05 14.07 -8.99
N ALA A 127 -4.46 14.83 -9.96
CA ALA A 127 -4.33 14.39 -11.30
C ALA A 127 -2.90 14.31 -11.59
N GLY A 128 -2.53 13.48 -12.38
CA GLY A 128 -1.24 13.28 -12.63
C GLY A 128 -0.49 14.29 -13.29
N TYR A 129 -0.84 15.40 -13.54
CA TYR A 129 0.03 16.23 -14.12
C TYR A 129 -0.27 17.47 -13.72
N TYR A 130 0.30 18.17 -13.93
CA TYR A 130 0.07 19.32 -13.46
C TYR A 130 0.88 20.09 -13.91
#